data_7297d0fe4781e20cb03d1ba4ea1c8c9c
#
_entry.id   7297d0fe4781e20cb03d1ba4ea1c8c9c
#
_cell.length_a   1.000
_cell.length_b   1.000
_cell.length_c   1.000
_cell.angle_alpha   90.00
_cell.angle_beta   90.00
_cell.angle_gamma   90.00
#
_symmetry.space_group_name_H-M   'P 1'
#
loop_
_entity.id
_entity.type
_entity.pdbx_description
1 polymer ?
#
loop_
_entity_poly.entity_id
_entity_poly.type
_entity_poly.pdbx_seq_one_letter_code
_entity_poly.pdbx_strand_id
1 'polypeptide(L)'
;MAHDGGVLRHVWLRDFGAFLPESEASGRFWSVGSGADRGGRWRRPGRLIRDLEAVGLLVVIAVASALLLLPRGDDGLLGLPELQPGELAPRTVRSVHTFPVVDPVLTRDARERARANVLPVFDHVLGLWRTPVARLEAVFASVTSSVAKRPLAAHFGIEVDPRTLGALIESDRPSAVLDAASMLLEAAFQRRLVSDPGLLAGHGSVTVRSIDAEGQVTGERRLLVEGKGEVLGPNQARALVDTLGEERLGHLNPRERAAVSRVAKSFLTPNFVPNAQETLRRRQLAWQLEKPRAVLVNQGDRILRAGEPVTDRELLFLNALR
;
A
#
# COMPACT_ATOMS: atom_id res chain seq x y z
N MET A 1 14.74 -22.41 39.49
CA MET A 1 13.40 -22.99 39.31
C MET A 1 12.94 -22.58 37.94
N ALA A 2 12.83 -23.58 37.10
CA ALA A 2 12.44 -23.50 35.70
C ALA A 2 10.91 -23.44 35.58
N HIS A 3 10.43 -22.78 34.51
CA HIS A 3 9.29 -23.13 33.68
C HIS A 3 9.36 -22.21 32.46
N ASP A 4 9.70 -22.66 31.32
CA ASP A 4 9.14 -23.65 30.39
C ASP A 4 7.88 -23.14 29.70
N GLY A 5 7.96 -23.12 28.39
CA GLY A 5 6.89 -23.52 27.54
C GLY A 5 6.20 -22.45 26.71
N GLY A 6 6.34 -22.60 25.44
CA GLY A 6 5.17 -22.52 24.62
C GLY A 6 5.33 -21.95 23.21
N VAL A 7 5.96 -22.74 22.37
CA VAL A 7 5.83 -22.73 20.90
C VAL A 7 4.35 -22.79 20.47
N LEU A 8 3.90 -21.87 19.61
CA LEU A 8 2.77 -22.10 18.71
C LEU A 8 3.11 -21.60 17.30
N ARG A 9 3.72 -22.51 16.51
CA ARG A 9 3.64 -22.55 15.06
C ARG A 9 2.28 -23.15 14.68
N HIS A 10 1.47 -22.48 13.93
CA HIS A 10 0.43 -23.03 13.05
C HIS A 10 0.64 -22.48 11.67
N VAL A 11 1.25 -23.22 10.86
CA VAL A 11 0.98 -24.11 9.73
C VAL A 11 -0.48 -24.03 9.26
N TRP A 12 -0.66 -23.32 8.16
CA TRP A 12 -1.78 -23.48 7.23
C TRP A 12 -1.23 -23.82 5.85
N LEU A 13 -1.03 -25.13 5.65
CA LEU A 13 -0.90 -25.79 4.36
C LEU A 13 -1.84 -27.00 4.41
N ARG A 14 -2.96 -26.90 3.72
CA ARG A 14 -3.76 -28.03 3.19
C ARG A 14 -4.90 -27.47 2.37
N ASP A 15 -4.95 -27.90 1.22
CA ASP A 15 -5.79 -28.73 0.39
C ASP A 15 -6.13 -28.03 -0.92
N PHE A 16 -5.36 -28.34 -1.95
CA PHE A 16 -5.87 -28.39 -3.32
C PHE A 16 -5.81 -29.84 -3.76
N GLY A 17 -6.90 -30.57 -3.49
CA GLY A 17 -7.18 -31.88 -4.01
C GLY A 17 -7.57 -31.81 -5.48
N ALA A 18 -6.80 -32.51 -6.28
CA ALA A 18 -7.07 -32.75 -7.68
C ALA A 18 -8.35 -33.59 -7.85
N PHE A 19 -9.31 -33.11 -8.63
CA PHE A 19 -10.39 -33.89 -9.18
C PHE A 19 -9.98 -34.33 -10.59
N LEU A 20 -9.63 -35.57 -10.74
CA LEU A 20 -9.60 -36.27 -12.03
C LEU A 20 -10.73 -37.31 -12.03
N PRO A 21 -11.59 -37.37 -13.05
CA PRO A 21 -12.53 -38.48 -13.19
C PRO A 21 -11.84 -39.69 -13.84
N GLU A 22 -11.90 -40.80 -13.16
CA GLU A 22 -11.59 -42.13 -13.72
C GLU A 22 -12.61 -42.47 -14.81
N SER A 23 -12.16 -42.74 -16.00
CA SER A 23 -12.93 -43.38 -17.05
C SER A 23 -12.68 -44.87 -17.02
N GLU A 24 -13.68 -45.62 -16.57
CA GLU A 24 -13.71 -47.06 -16.70
C GLU A 24 -13.71 -47.49 -18.17
N ALA A 25 -12.66 -48.19 -18.58
CA ALA A 25 -12.56 -48.90 -19.82
C ALA A 25 -13.04 -50.35 -19.61
N SER A 26 -14.29 -50.63 -19.93
CA SER A 26 -14.76 -51.99 -20.00
C SER A 26 -14.29 -52.66 -21.29
N GLY A 27 -13.36 -53.60 -21.13
CA GLY A 27 -12.94 -54.48 -22.22
C GLY A 27 -14.03 -55.45 -22.61
N ARG A 28 -14.30 -55.53 -23.92
CA ARG A 28 -15.00 -56.67 -24.51
C ARG A 28 -14.05 -57.45 -25.41
N PHE A 29 -13.68 -58.59 -24.96
CA PHE A 29 -13.06 -59.67 -25.71
C PHE A 29 -14.01 -60.13 -26.84
N TRP A 30 -13.54 -60.15 -28.07
CA TRP A 30 -14.15 -60.88 -29.13
C TRP A 30 -13.32 -62.08 -29.49
N SER A 31 -13.89 -63.25 -29.28
CA SER A 31 -13.36 -64.55 -29.60
C SER A 31 -13.25 -64.75 -31.15
N VAL A 32 -12.10 -65.21 -31.52
CA VAL A 32 -11.82 -65.68 -32.91
C VAL A 32 -12.46 -67.01 -33.11
N GLY A 33 -13.49 -67.06 -33.94
CA GLY A 33 -14.04 -68.32 -34.45
C GLY A 33 -13.27 -68.74 -35.74
N SER A 34 -12.61 -69.86 -35.63
CA SER A 34 -12.03 -70.56 -36.78
C SER A 34 -13.11 -71.25 -37.58
N GLY A 35 -13.24 -70.85 -38.84
CA GLY A 35 -14.05 -71.57 -39.85
C GLY A 35 -13.32 -71.62 -41.14
N ALA A 36 -12.73 -72.78 -41.39
CA ALA A 36 -12.18 -73.14 -42.67
C ALA A 36 -13.28 -73.46 -43.61
N ASP A 37 -13.35 -72.84 -44.78
CA ASP A 37 -13.84 -73.54 -45.96
C ASP A 37 -13.18 -73.07 -47.23
N ARG A 38 -12.99 -74.02 -48.09
CA ARG A 38 -12.25 -74.06 -49.35
C ARG A 38 -13.13 -73.57 -50.46
N GLY A 39 -12.59 -72.75 -51.37
CA GLY A 39 -13.26 -72.42 -52.61
C GLY A 39 -12.52 -71.45 -53.47
N GLY A 40 -11.55 -71.93 -54.24
CA GLY A 40 -10.79 -71.15 -55.16
C GLY A 40 -11.60 -70.64 -56.34
N ARG A 41 -11.47 -69.36 -56.62
CA ARG A 41 -11.67 -68.76 -57.93
C ARG A 41 -10.65 -67.66 -58.15
N TRP A 42 -9.72 -67.97 -59.01
CA TRP A 42 -8.75 -66.95 -59.50
C TRP A 42 -9.52 -65.84 -60.24
N ARG A 43 -9.68 -64.72 -59.63
CA ARG A 43 -10.13 -63.48 -60.25
C ARG A 43 -8.90 -62.74 -60.79
N ARG A 44 -8.97 -62.37 -62.06
CA ARG A 44 -7.97 -61.70 -62.88
C ARG A 44 -7.50 -60.38 -62.19
N PRO A 45 -6.15 -60.10 -62.09
CA PRO A 45 -5.61 -58.96 -61.33
C PRO A 45 -5.83 -57.57 -61.95
N GLY A 46 -6.48 -57.47 -63.12
CA GLY A 46 -6.59 -56.22 -63.87
C GLY A 46 -7.68 -55.23 -63.35
N ARG A 47 -8.62 -55.64 -62.50
CA ARG A 47 -9.66 -54.74 -61.99
C ARG A 47 -9.30 -54.07 -60.65
N LEU A 48 -8.53 -54.73 -59.77
CA LEU A 48 -8.07 -54.21 -58.48
C LEU A 48 -7.16 -52.97 -58.61
N ILE A 49 -6.36 -52.90 -59.67
CA ILE A 49 -5.42 -51.76 -59.87
C ILE A 49 -6.19 -50.50 -60.28
N ARG A 50 -7.20 -50.58 -61.12
CA ARG A 50 -8.03 -49.47 -61.55
C ARG A 50 -8.94 -48.93 -60.41
N ASP A 51 -9.36 -49.81 -59.54
CA ASP A 51 -10.16 -49.41 -58.35
C ASP A 51 -9.26 -48.73 -57.31
N LEU A 52 -8.01 -49.12 -57.14
CA LEU A 52 -7.02 -48.47 -56.30
C LEU A 52 -6.61 -47.08 -56.81
N GLU A 53 -6.50 -46.89 -58.13
CA GLU A 53 -6.25 -45.57 -58.73
C GLU A 53 -7.46 -44.65 -58.57
N ALA A 54 -8.67 -45.16 -58.71
CA ALA A 54 -9.89 -44.38 -58.49
C ALA A 54 -10.08 -43.98 -57.01
N VAL A 55 -9.77 -44.85 -56.06
CA VAL A 55 -9.76 -44.56 -54.62
C VAL A 55 -8.66 -43.55 -54.25
N GLY A 56 -7.46 -43.71 -54.84
CA GLY A 56 -6.37 -42.75 -54.70
C GLY A 56 -6.74 -41.35 -55.15
N LEU A 57 -7.39 -41.24 -56.33
CA LEU A 57 -7.88 -39.95 -56.86
C LEU A 57 -8.95 -39.32 -55.94
N LEU A 58 -9.90 -40.11 -55.46
CA LEU A 58 -10.93 -39.63 -54.52
C LEU A 58 -10.36 -39.14 -53.22
N VAL A 59 -9.35 -39.81 -52.67
CA VAL A 59 -8.64 -39.37 -51.48
C VAL A 59 -7.87 -38.06 -51.72
N VAL A 60 -7.22 -37.93 -52.87
CA VAL A 60 -6.52 -36.67 -53.22
C VAL A 60 -7.55 -35.52 -53.41
N ILE A 61 -8.67 -35.78 -54.05
CA ILE A 61 -9.75 -34.76 -54.19
C ILE A 61 -10.34 -34.40 -52.83
N ALA A 62 -10.57 -35.37 -51.96
CA ALA A 62 -11.10 -35.14 -50.61
C ALA A 62 -10.09 -34.34 -49.76
N VAL A 63 -8.82 -34.66 -49.81
CA VAL A 63 -7.75 -33.91 -49.10
C VAL A 63 -7.58 -32.52 -49.71
N ALA A 64 -7.61 -32.36 -51.02
CA ALA A 64 -7.52 -31.05 -51.66
C ALA A 64 -8.78 -30.20 -51.34
N SER A 65 -9.96 -30.79 -51.31
CA SER A 65 -11.20 -30.11 -50.91
C SER A 65 -11.18 -29.75 -49.43
N ALA A 66 -10.68 -30.62 -48.55
CA ALA A 66 -10.51 -30.34 -47.13
C ALA A 66 -9.48 -29.22 -46.91
N LEU A 67 -8.37 -29.18 -47.66
CA LEU A 67 -7.37 -28.12 -47.64
C LEU A 67 -7.90 -26.78 -48.19
N LEU A 68 -8.83 -26.81 -49.16
CA LEU A 68 -9.50 -25.62 -49.67
C LEU A 68 -10.62 -25.11 -48.76
N LEU A 69 -11.24 -25.99 -47.97
CA LEU A 69 -12.24 -25.68 -46.95
C LEU A 69 -11.67 -25.40 -45.59
N LEU A 70 -10.40 -25.73 -45.34
CA LEU A 70 -9.70 -25.24 -44.15
C LEU A 70 -9.67 -23.71 -44.22
N PRO A 71 -10.27 -23.04 -43.25
CA PRO A 71 -10.16 -21.58 -43.20
C PRO A 71 -8.65 -21.27 -43.20
N ARG A 72 -8.18 -20.64 -44.28
CA ARG A 72 -6.84 -20.09 -44.34
C ARG A 72 -6.75 -19.13 -43.18
N GLY A 73 -6.02 -19.57 -42.15
CA GLY A 73 -5.88 -18.88 -40.90
C GLY A 73 -5.41 -17.46 -41.14
N ASP A 74 -6.02 -16.59 -40.44
CA ASP A 74 -5.75 -15.30 -39.84
C ASP A 74 -7.01 -14.40 -39.83
N ASP A 75 -8.13 -14.83 -40.41
CA ASP A 75 -9.40 -14.19 -40.14
C ASP A 75 -9.86 -14.68 -38.76
N GLY A 76 -9.40 -14.02 -37.69
CA GLY A 76 -9.89 -14.29 -36.33
C GLY A 76 -11.42 -14.40 -36.34
N LEU A 77 -12.02 -14.94 -35.31
CA LEU A 77 -13.46 -15.26 -35.15
C LEU A 77 -14.46 -14.24 -35.79
N LEU A 78 -13.96 -13.02 -36.07
CA LEU A 78 -14.72 -11.94 -36.72
C LEU A 78 -14.34 -11.69 -38.19
N GLY A 79 -13.34 -12.41 -38.76
CA GLY A 79 -12.85 -12.14 -40.12
C GLY A 79 -12.37 -10.70 -40.33
N LEU A 80 -11.81 -10.08 -39.32
CA LEU A 80 -11.22 -8.77 -39.39
C LEU A 80 -9.70 -8.92 -39.41
N PRO A 81 -8.97 -8.14 -40.25
CA PRO A 81 -7.53 -8.06 -40.19
C PRO A 81 -7.09 -7.52 -38.79
N GLU A 82 -5.84 -7.73 -38.44
CA GLU A 82 -5.26 -7.14 -37.27
C GLU A 82 -5.17 -5.63 -37.48
N LEU A 83 -6.05 -4.88 -36.80
CA LEU A 83 -6.11 -3.42 -36.90
C LEU A 83 -5.16 -2.76 -35.94
N GLN A 84 -4.54 -1.66 -36.39
CA GLN A 84 -3.70 -0.80 -35.56
C GLN A 84 -4.42 0.50 -35.18
N PRO A 85 -4.02 1.16 -34.07
CA PRO A 85 -4.57 2.46 -33.73
C PRO A 85 -4.37 3.47 -34.85
N GLY A 86 -5.41 4.21 -35.22
CA GLY A 86 -5.40 5.18 -36.31
C GLY A 86 -5.75 4.62 -37.69
N GLU A 87 -5.81 3.31 -37.90
CA GLU A 87 -6.27 2.72 -39.13
C GLU A 87 -7.78 2.91 -39.29
N LEU A 88 -8.26 2.99 -40.57
CA LEU A 88 -9.67 3.09 -40.84
C LEU A 88 -10.36 1.74 -40.69
N ALA A 89 -11.41 1.70 -39.90
CA ALA A 89 -12.20 0.49 -39.71
C ALA A 89 -12.85 0.03 -41.08
N PRO A 90 -12.58 -1.20 -41.54
CA PRO A 90 -13.05 -1.68 -42.83
C PRO A 90 -14.56 -1.89 -42.83
N ARG A 91 -15.14 -2.18 -41.68
CA ARG A 91 -16.59 -2.37 -41.52
C ARG A 91 -17.05 -2.00 -40.11
N THR A 92 -18.34 -1.78 -39.96
CA THR A 92 -18.99 -1.59 -38.67
C THR A 92 -19.07 -2.93 -37.92
N VAL A 93 -18.59 -2.97 -36.67
CA VAL A 93 -18.65 -4.12 -35.77
C VAL A 93 -19.56 -3.79 -34.60
N ARG A 94 -20.47 -4.68 -34.28
CA ARG A 94 -21.33 -4.60 -33.09
C ARG A 94 -21.10 -5.80 -32.20
N SER A 95 -21.30 -5.60 -30.92
CA SER A 95 -21.24 -6.70 -29.96
C SER A 95 -22.39 -7.69 -30.17
N VAL A 96 -22.05 -8.97 -30.20
CA VAL A 96 -23.02 -10.06 -30.31
C VAL A 96 -23.59 -10.51 -28.96
N HIS A 97 -22.91 -10.19 -27.87
CA HIS A 97 -23.33 -10.49 -26.51
C HIS A 97 -22.85 -9.39 -25.55
N THR A 98 -23.35 -9.39 -24.30
CA THR A 98 -22.94 -8.48 -23.27
C THR A 98 -21.73 -9.05 -22.54
N PHE A 99 -20.63 -8.26 -22.39
CA PHE A 99 -19.41 -8.67 -21.71
C PHE A 99 -18.69 -7.49 -21.04
N PRO A 100 -18.00 -7.74 -19.92
CA PRO A 100 -17.18 -6.72 -19.29
C PRO A 100 -15.79 -6.66 -19.92
N VAL A 101 -15.27 -5.44 -20.12
CA VAL A 101 -13.92 -5.19 -20.61
C VAL A 101 -13.18 -4.32 -19.59
N VAL A 102 -12.03 -4.77 -19.12
CA VAL A 102 -11.19 -3.97 -18.23
C VAL A 102 -10.57 -2.80 -19.00
N ASP A 103 -10.94 -1.58 -18.61
CA ASP A 103 -10.38 -0.35 -19.20
C ASP A 103 -9.14 0.06 -18.44
N PRO A 104 -7.93 0.05 -19.06
CA PRO A 104 -6.69 0.40 -18.38
C PRO A 104 -6.61 1.87 -17.98
N VAL A 105 -7.25 2.77 -18.76
CA VAL A 105 -7.26 4.22 -18.47
C VAL A 105 -8.12 4.49 -17.25
N LEU A 106 -9.35 3.97 -17.22
CA LEU A 106 -10.24 4.11 -16.07
C LEU A 106 -9.66 3.44 -14.82
N THR A 107 -8.97 2.31 -14.99
CA THR A 107 -8.28 1.62 -13.89
C THR A 107 -7.15 2.49 -13.32
N ARG A 108 -6.32 3.07 -14.18
CA ARG A 108 -5.24 3.97 -13.77
C ARG A 108 -5.78 5.19 -13.04
N ASP A 109 -6.80 5.85 -13.59
CA ASP A 109 -7.42 7.02 -12.99
C ASP A 109 -8.06 6.70 -11.62
N ALA A 110 -8.67 5.53 -11.47
CA ALA A 110 -9.21 5.08 -10.20
C ALA A 110 -8.09 4.87 -9.16
N ARG A 111 -6.98 4.25 -9.56
CA ARG A 111 -5.80 4.03 -8.73
C ARG A 111 -5.12 5.34 -8.32
N GLU A 112 -5.01 6.29 -9.22
CA GLU A 112 -4.44 7.61 -8.91
C GLU A 112 -5.33 8.37 -7.91
N ARG A 113 -6.66 8.33 -8.08
CA ARG A 113 -7.60 8.90 -7.11
C ARG A 113 -7.51 8.20 -5.74
N ALA A 114 -7.45 6.88 -5.72
CA ALA A 114 -7.27 6.13 -4.48
C ALA A 114 -5.97 6.54 -3.75
N ARG A 115 -4.86 6.69 -4.49
CA ARG A 115 -3.58 7.18 -3.98
C ARG A 115 -3.66 8.62 -3.46
N ALA A 116 -4.34 9.50 -4.19
CA ALA A 116 -4.49 10.92 -3.83
C ALA A 116 -5.37 11.12 -2.58
N ASN A 117 -6.34 10.24 -2.36
CA ASN A 117 -7.24 10.29 -1.20
C ASN A 117 -6.58 9.84 0.11
N VAL A 118 -5.38 9.26 0.07
CA VAL A 118 -4.65 8.87 1.28
C VAL A 118 -4.17 10.12 2.01
N LEU A 119 -4.65 10.27 3.24
CA LEU A 119 -4.26 11.36 4.11
C LEU A 119 -2.77 11.25 4.49
N PRO A 120 -2.06 12.39 4.60
CA PRO A 120 -0.71 12.40 5.12
C PRO A 120 -0.69 11.90 6.57
N VAL A 121 0.35 11.15 6.91
CA VAL A 121 0.55 10.56 8.23
C VAL A 121 1.53 11.41 9.02
N PHE A 122 1.17 11.70 10.25
CA PHE A 122 2.02 12.38 11.24
C PHE A 122 2.18 11.48 12.46
N ASP A 123 3.38 11.41 12.98
CA ASP A 123 3.69 10.71 14.21
C ASP A 123 3.68 11.71 15.38
N HIS A 124 2.91 11.41 16.43
CA HIS A 124 2.89 12.12 17.69
C HIS A 124 3.63 11.27 18.72
N VAL A 125 4.87 11.66 19.02
CA VAL A 125 5.74 10.94 19.95
C VAL A 125 5.37 11.34 21.37
N LEU A 126 4.78 10.41 22.11
CA LEU A 126 4.41 10.56 23.50
C LEU A 126 5.62 10.27 24.39
N GLY A 127 5.70 10.97 25.52
CA GLY A 127 6.77 10.72 26.49
C GLY A 127 8.15 11.29 26.12
N LEU A 128 8.25 12.08 25.04
CA LEU A 128 9.51 12.73 24.62
C LEU A 128 10.10 13.64 25.73
N TRP A 129 9.26 14.14 26.65
CA TRP A 129 9.66 14.95 27.81
C TRP A 129 10.53 14.18 28.82
N ARG A 130 10.47 12.85 28.85
CA ARG A 130 11.25 12.02 29.80
C ARG A 130 12.76 12.17 29.63
N THR A 131 13.21 12.27 28.36
CA THR A 131 14.64 12.42 28.06
C THR A 131 15.23 13.72 28.60
N PRO A 132 14.65 14.91 28.35
CA PRO A 132 15.17 16.15 28.99
C PRO A 132 15.04 16.14 30.50
N VAL A 133 13.99 15.56 31.07
CA VAL A 133 13.87 15.44 32.54
C VAL A 133 14.99 14.58 33.11
N ALA A 134 15.25 13.40 32.56
CA ALA A 134 16.36 12.54 33.00
C ALA A 134 17.75 13.25 32.89
N ARG A 135 17.93 14.09 31.85
CA ARG A 135 19.15 14.92 31.76
C ARG A 135 19.24 15.97 32.85
N LEU A 136 18.12 16.62 33.18
CA LEU A 136 18.10 17.57 34.31
C LEU A 136 18.39 16.86 35.63
N GLU A 137 17.77 15.72 35.90
CA GLU A 137 18.04 14.91 37.10
C GLU A 137 19.52 14.55 37.22
N ALA A 138 20.13 14.10 36.12
CA ALA A 138 21.58 13.78 36.10
C ALA A 138 22.46 15.00 36.38
N VAL A 139 22.10 16.20 35.90
CA VAL A 139 22.79 17.44 36.19
C VAL A 139 22.66 17.78 37.69
N PHE A 140 21.47 17.74 38.26
CA PHE A 140 21.24 18.00 39.67
C PHE A 140 21.99 16.99 40.57
N ALA A 141 21.98 15.71 40.25
CA ALA A 141 22.72 14.68 40.98
C ALA A 141 24.24 14.88 40.92
N SER A 142 24.78 15.36 39.79
CA SER A 142 26.21 15.59 39.62
C SER A 142 26.71 16.83 40.36
N VAL A 143 25.87 17.83 40.57
CA VAL A 143 26.21 19.10 41.26
C VAL A 143 26.30 18.92 42.77
N THR A 144 25.53 18.00 43.35
CA THR A 144 25.66 17.63 44.76
C THR A 144 27.02 17.01 45.09
N SER A 145 27.81 16.56 44.10
CA SER A 145 29.15 15.97 44.25
C SER A 145 30.33 16.91 43.94
N SER A 146 30.18 18.24 44.09
CA SER A 146 31.23 19.26 44.16
C SER A 146 32.19 19.49 42.96
N VAL A 147 31.76 19.34 41.72
CA VAL A 147 32.62 19.62 40.55
C VAL A 147 32.05 20.72 39.64
N ALA A 148 32.96 21.60 39.21
CA ALA A 148 32.75 22.83 38.43
C ALA A 148 31.48 22.94 37.56
N LYS A 149 30.63 23.91 37.88
CA LYS A 149 29.29 24.20 37.32
C LYS A 149 29.25 24.49 35.82
N ARG A 150 30.35 24.81 35.14
CA ARG A 150 30.38 25.21 33.71
C ARG A 150 30.51 24.07 32.70
N PRO A 151 31.33 23.05 32.86
CA PRO A 151 31.46 21.99 31.86
C PRO A 151 30.28 20.98 31.86
N LEU A 152 29.49 20.92 32.93
CA LEU A 152 28.39 19.96 33.10
C LEU A 152 27.24 20.21 32.13
N ALA A 153 26.81 21.45 31.92
CA ALA A 153 25.73 21.78 31.03
C ALA A 153 26.02 21.37 29.56
N ALA A 154 27.25 21.62 29.10
CA ALA A 154 27.68 21.21 27.77
C ALA A 154 27.83 19.68 27.64
N HIS A 155 28.30 19.02 28.70
CA HIS A 155 28.46 17.56 28.71
C HIS A 155 27.09 16.82 28.60
N PHE A 156 26.06 17.37 29.21
CA PHE A 156 24.69 16.81 29.13
C PHE A 156 23.86 17.36 27.96
N GLY A 157 24.46 18.18 27.09
CA GLY A 157 23.77 18.74 25.91
C GLY A 157 22.64 19.72 26.29
N ILE A 158 22.81 20.45 27.40
CA ILE A 158 21.86 21.46 27.88
C ILE A 158 22.34 22.82 27.39
N GLU A 159 21.67 23.37 26.37
CA GLU A 159 21.90 24.73 25.88
C GLU A 159 21.16 25.75 26.73
N VAL A 160 21.61 25.91 27.99
CA VAL A 160 21.03 26.88 28.92
C VAL A 160 22.10 27.84 29.38
N ASP A 161 21.73 29.14 29.48
CA ASP A 161 22.58 30.16 30.01
C ASP A 161 23.10 29.73 31.41
N PRO A 162 24.45 29.82 31.68
CA PRO A 162 25.04 29.44 32.94
C PRO A 162 24.44 30.12 34.17
N ARG A 163 23.94 31.34 34.02
CA ARG A 163 23.23 32.07 35.10
C ARG A 163 21.92 31.43 35.47
N THR A 164 21.18 31.00 34.47
CA THR A 164 19.89 30.29 34.61
C THR A 164 20.09 28.94 35.31
N LEU A 165 21.10 28.18 34.88
CA LEU A 165 21.47 26.91 35.50
C LEU A 165 21.96 27.13 36.96
N GLY A 166 22.80 28.17 37.21
CA GLY A 166 23.23 28.56 38.54
C GLY A 166 22.07 28.85 39.49
N ALA A 167 21.06 29.61 39.02
CA ALA A 167 19.89 29.94 39.83
C ALA A 167 19.05 28.69 40.20
N LEU A 168 19.03 27.65 39.34
CA LEU A 168 18.36 26.39 39.66
C LEU A 168 19.12 25.54 40.66
N ILE A 169 20.45 25.47 40.52
CA ILE A 169 21.33 24.67 41.35
C ILE A 169 21.52 25.29 42.76
N GLU A 170 21.49 26.63 42.85
CA GLU A 170 21.58 27.39 44.08
C GLU A 170 20.26 27.51 44.84
N SER A 171 19.20 26.94 44.33
CA SER A 171 17.89 26.91 44.99
C SER A 171 17.93 26.11 46.28
N ASP A 172 17.29 26.64 47.33
CA ASP A 172 17.12 25.95 48.61
C ASP A 172 16.25 24.68 48.51
N ARG A 173 15.55 24.50 47.34
CA ARG A 173 14.63 23.41 47.10
C ARG A 173 14.83 22.80 45.69
N PRO A 174 15.95 22.13 45.46
CA PRO A 174 16.29 21.59 44.13
C PRO A 174 15.29 20.57 43.61
N SER A 175 14.70 19.75 44.49
CA SER A 175 13.63 18.81 44.10
C SER A 175 12.38 19.52 43.58
N ALA A 176 11.93 20.57 44.25
CA ALA A 176 10.74 21.33 43.82
C ALA A 176 10.97 22.03 42.47
N VAL A 177 12.20 22.45 42.19
CA VAL A 177 12.59 23.04 40.90
C VAL A 177 12.57 21.97 39.79
N LEU A 178 13.07 20.77 40.07
CA LEU A 178 13.07 19.66 39.12
C LEU A 178 11.63 19.19 38.81
N ASP A 179 10.82 19.04 39.86
CA ASP A 179 9.40 18.67 39.71
C ASP A 179 8.65 19.72 38.89
N ALA A 180 8.91 21.00 39.13
CA ALA A 180 8.34 22.10 38.36
C ALA A 180 8.75 22.07 36.87
N ALA A 181 10.03 21.81 36.58
CA ALA A 181 10.50 21.67 35.20
C ALA A 181 9.87 20.46 34.50
N SER A 182 9.79 19.34 35.20
CA SER A 182 9.16 18.10 34.71
C SER A 182 7.68 18.33 34.37
N MET A 183 6.93 18.99 35.26
CA MET A 183 5.53 19.33 35.08
C MET A 183 5.30 20.23 33.86
N LEU A 184 6.13 21.26 33.66
CA LEU A 184 6.03 22.16 32.50
C LEU A 184 6.34 21.43 31.21
N LEU A 185 7.38 20.60 31.18
CA LEU A 185 7.75 19.79 30.00
C LEU A 185 6.67 18.80 29.66
N GLU A 186 6.17 18.04 30.64
CA GLU A 186 5.08 17.10 30.42
C GLU A 186 3.84 17.79 29.84
N ALA A 187 3.40 18.89 30.45
CA ALA A 187 2.24 19.64 29.99
C ALA A 187 2.42 20.22 28.58
N ALA A 188 3.62 20.68 28.24
CA ALA A 188 3.93 21.15 26.90
C ALA A 188 3.94 20.02 25.87
N PHE A 189 4.56 18.88 26.18
CA PHE A 189 4.63 17.72 25.27
C PHE A 189 3.33 16.92 25.15
N GLN A 190 2.36 17.13 26.02
CA GLN A 190 0.98 16.65 25.81
C GLN A 190 0.33 17.34 24.61
N ARG A 191 0.79 18.55 24.24
CA ARG A 191 0.36 19.24 23.02
C ARG A 191 1.16 18.72 21.81
N ARG A 192 0.62 18.93 20.62
CA ARG A 192 1.30 18.59 19.36
C ARG A 192 2.16 19.77 18.94
N LEU A 193 3.46 19.60 19.09
CA LEU A 193 4.46 20.62 18.75
C LEU A 193 5.04 20.30 17.38
N VAL A 194 4.92 21.24 16.43
CA VAL A 194 5.49 21.12 15.08
C VAL A 194 6.69 22.06 14.93
N SER A 195 7.63 21.69 14.06
CA SER A 195 8.73 22.57 13.69
C SER A 195 8.25 23.76 12.87
N ASP A 196 7.32 23.52 11.97
CA ASP A 196 6.71 24.52 11.09
C ASP A 196 5.19 24.24 10.92
N PRO A 197 4.32 25.16 11.36
CA PRO A 197 2.90 25.04 11.13
C PRO A 197 2.51 24.96 9.64
N GLY A 198 3.36 25.46 8.75
CA GLY A 198 3.19 25.38 7.30
C GLY A 198 3.13 23.95 6.76
N LEU A 199 3.71 22.97 7.47
CA LEU A 199 3.64 21.55 7.11
C LEU A 199 2.21 21.00 7.09
N LEU A 200 1.29 21.64 7.78
CA LEU A 200 -0.12 21.28 7.83
C LEU A 200 -0.96 22.13 6.87
N ALA A 201 -0.38 23.19 6.31
CA ALA A 201 -1.10 24.08 5.40
C ALA A 201 -1.55 23.32 4.14
N GLY A 202 -2.79 23.55 3.71
CA GLY A 202 -3.38 22.88 2.55
C GLY A 202 -3.92 21.47 2.81
N HIS A 203 -3.79 20.93 4.03
CA HIS A 203 -4.40 19.68 4.42
C HIS A 203 -5.65 19.92 5.28
N GLY A 204 -6.84 19.54 4.79
CA GLY A 204 -8.08 19.63 5.60
C GLY A 204 -8.08 18.62 6.76
N SER A 205 -7.35 17.51 6.61
CA SER A 205 -7.19 16.51 7.67
C SER A 205 -5.92 15.69 7.45
N VAL A 206 -5.39 15.15 8.55
CA VAL A 206 -4.21 14.27 8.59
C VAL A 206 -4.49 13.05 9.45
N THR A 207 -3.75 11.99 9.23
CA THR A 207 -3.75 10.82 10.10
C THR A 207 -2.67 10.98 11.16
N VAL A 208 -3.03 10.87 12.43
CA VAL A 208 -2.11 10.95 13.56
C VAL A 208 -1.89 9.56 14.14
N ARG A 209 -0.64 9.13 14.19
CA ARG A 209 -0.22 7.94 14.91
C ARG A 209 0.41 8.35 16.23
N SER A 210 -0.07 7.80 17.33
CA SER A 210 0.56 7.98 18.64
C SER A 210 1.68 6.97 18.81
N ILE A 211 2.88 7.45 19.08
CA ILE A 211 4.08 6.64 19.28
C ILE A 211 4.49 6.76 20.76
N ASP A 212 4.66 5.64 21.44
CA ASP A 212 5.16 5.63 22.81
C ASP A 212 6.68 5.88 22.92
N ALA A 213 7.21 5.82 24.12
CA ALA A 213 8.65 6.02 24.37
C ALA A 213 9.51 4.88 23.80
N GLU A 214 8.93 3.71 23.61
CA GLU A 214 9.54 2.50 23.05
C GLU A 214 9.47 2.45 21.51
N GLY A 215 8.84 3.47 20.87
CA GLY A 215 8.70 3.57 19.43
C GLY A 215 7.53 2.76 18.86
N GLN A 216 6.64 2.24 19.72
CA GLN A 216 5.49 1.46 19.28
C GLN A 216 4.28 2.35 19.00
N VAL A 217 3.47 1.94 18.02
CA VAL A 217 2.23 2.64 17.68
C VAL A 217 1.15 2.21 18.67
N THR A 218 0.73 3.13 19.54
CA THR A 218 -0.30 2.90 20.56
C THR A 218 -1.71 3.26 20.09
N GLY A 219 -1.82 4.03 19.02
CA GLY A 219 -3.12 4.42 18.48
C GLY A 219 -3.01 5.21 17.19
N GLU A 220 -4.14 5.29 16.50
CA GLU A 220 -4.26 6.06 15.27
C GLU A 220 -5.61 6.78 15.24
N ARG A 221 -5.60 8.04 14.82
CA ARG A 221 -6.82 8.83 14.67
C ARG A 221 -6.69 9.84 13.53
N ARG A 222 -7.83 10.27 13.01
CA ARG A 222 -7.91 11.39 12.07
C ARG A 222 -7.97 12.70 12.88
N LEU A 223 -7.16 13.68 12.46
CA LEU A 223 -7.14 15.03 12.98
C LEU A 223 -7.61 15.99 11.89
N LEU A 224 -8.57 16.85 12.20
CA LEU A 224 -8.95 17.98 11.36
C LEU A 224 -8.00 19.14 11.63
N VAL A 225 -7.35 19.65 10.60
CA VAL A 225 -6.30 20.67 10.71
C VAL A 225 -6.90 22.07 10.97
N GLU A 226 -8.17 22.27 10.69
CA GLU A 226 -8.87 23.56 10.86
C GLU A 226 -9.08 23.99 12.33
N GLY A 227 -8.85 23.09 13.30
CA GLY A 227 -8.96 23.36 14.73
C GLY A 227 -7.83 24.26 15.24
N LYS A 228 -8.12 25.56 15.48
CA LYS A 228 -7.17 26.47 16.12
C LYS A 228 -6.79 25.93 17.52
N GLY A 229 -5.49 25.72 17.78
CA GLY A 229 -4.95 25.39 19.11
C GLY A 229 -4.64 23.92 19.36
N GLU A 230 -4.94 22.99 18.44
CA GLU A 230 -4.57 21.59 18.61
C GLU A 230 -3.09 21.30 18.28
N VAL A 231 -2.49 22.11 17.41
CA VAL A 231 -1.10 22.01 16.98
C VAL A 231 -0.41 23.34 17.20
N LEU A 232 0.72 23.31 17.89
CA LEU A 232 1.46 24.51 18.29
C LEU A 232 2.77 24.61 17.52
N GLY A 233 3.02 25.78 16.95
CA GLY A 233 4.33 26.13 16.42
C GLY A 233 5.32 26.49 17.56
N PRO A 234 6.62 26.69 17.25
CA PRO A 234 7.66 26.92 18.25
C PRO A 234 7.38 28.14 19.17
N ASN A 235 6.90 29.22 18.61
CA ASN A 235 6.59 30.43 19.40
C ASN A 235 5.37 30.24 20.31
N GLN A 236 4.34 29.53 19.84
CA GLN A 236 3.15 29.22 20.63
C GLN A 236 3.48 28.24 21.76
N ALA A 237 4.37 27.25 21.50
CA ALA A 237 4.84 26.32 22.52
C ALA A 237 5.62 27.05 23.65
N ARG A 238 6.47 28.02 23.27
CA ARG A 238 7.19 28.86 24.25
C ARG A 238 6.22 29.71 25.08
N ALA A 239 5.23 30.34 24.43
CA ALA A 239 4.21 31.12 25.11
C ALA A 239 3.38 30.25 26.07
N LEU A 240 3.03 29.01 25.67
CA LEU A 240 2.34 28.06 26.54
C LEU A 240 3.15 27.77 27.81
N VAL A 241 4.46 27.56 27.71
CA VAL A 241 5.33 27.33 28.87
C VAL A 241 5.36 28.55 29.82
N ASP A 242 5.33 29.77 29.25
CA ASP A 242 5.25 30.99 30.08
C ASP A 242 3.92 31.05 30.85
N THR A 243 2.82 30.85 30.17
CA THR A 243 1.48 30.85 30.78
C THR A 243 1.37 29.78 31.89
N LEU A 244 1.81 28.54 31.59
CA LEU A 244 1.82 27.45 32.56
C LEU A 244 2.76 27.75 33.76
N GLY A 245 3.89 28.40 33.51
CA GLY A 245 4.82 28.84 34.53
C GLY A 245 4.19 29.88 35.47
N GLU A 246 3.44 30.84 34.94
CA GLU A 246 2.71 31.83 35.74
C GLU A 246 1.60 31.20 36.57
N GLU A 247 0.82 30.33 35.96
CA GLU A 247 -0.36 29.69 36.59
C GLU A 247 0.01 28.66 37.67
N ARG A 248 1.06 27.82 37.41
CA ARG A 248 1.30 26.62 38.20
C ARG A 248 2.50 26.74 39.13
N LEU A 249 3.44 27.69 38.90
CA LEU A 249 4.67 27.81 39.66
C LEU A 249 4.63 28.95 40.71
N GLY A 250 3.44 29.33 41.19
CA GLY A 250 3.29 30.36 42.20
C GLY A 250 3.97 30.07 43.54
N HIS A 251 4.31 28.81 43.81
CA HIS A 251 5.04 28.35 44.99
C HIS A 251 6.56 28.56 44.92
N LEU A 252 7.10 28.85 43.73
CA LEU A 252 8.52 29.18 43.51
C LEU A 252 8.73 30.70 43.54
N ASN A 253 9.94 31.12 43.97
CA ASN A 253 10.32 32.52 43.91
C ASN A 253 10.43 32.99 42.42
N PRO A 254 10.32 34.30 42.14
CA PRO A 254 10.31 34.81 40.76
C PRO A 254 11.59 34.45 39.95
N ARG A 255 12.74 34.32 40.59
CA ARG A 255 14.01 33.93 39.93
C ARG A 255 13.99 32.45 39.55
N GLU A 256 13.57 31.58 40.45
CA GLU A 256 13.42 30.14 40.21
C GLU A 256 12.43 29.88 39.11
N ARG A 257 11.22 30.50 39.17
CA ARG A 257 10.17 30.38 38.16
C ARG A 257 10.69 30.78 36.78
N ALA A 258 11.35 31.93 36.66
CA ALA A 258 11.94 32.39 35.42
C ALA A 258 13.02 31.45 34.89
N ALA A 259 13.83 30.85 35.76
CA ALA A 259 14.85 29.91 35.41
C ALA A 259 14.28 28.57 34.95
N VAL A 260 13.27 28.04 35.65
CA VAL A 260 12.53 26.82 35.25
C VAL A 260 11.87 27.00 33.89
N SER A 261 11.17 28.11 33.65
CA SER A 261 10.53 28.39 32.36
C SER A 261 11.54 28.47 31.21
N ARG A 262 12.71 29.13 31.44
CA ARG A 262 13.78 29.18 30.41
C ARG A 262 14.36 27.81 30.09
N VAL A 263 14.61 26.99 31.12
CA VAL A 263 15.10 25.61 30.91
C VAL A 263 14.07 24.77 30.17
N ALA A 264 12.82 24.80 30.59
CA ALA A 264 11.77 24.07 29.91
C ALA A 264 11.65 24.48 28.42
N LYS A 265 11.75 25.78 28.11
CA LYS A 265 11.75 26.28 26.73
C LYS A 265 12.92 25.79 25.89
N SER A 266 14.11 25.63 26.48
CA SER A 266 15.29 25.16 25.75
C SER A 266 15.19 23.69 25.32
N PHE A 267 14.35 22.91 26.01
CA PHE A 267 14.08 21.51 25.70
C PHE A 267 12.88 21.27 24.76
N LEU A 268 12.16 22.33 24.38
CA LEU A 268 11.03 22.17 23.47
C LEU A 268 11.51 21.73 22.08
N THR A 269 11.20 20.52 21.74
CA THR A 269 11.44 19.93 20.43
C THR A 269 10.12 19.49 19.80
N PRO A 270 10.02 19.47 18.47
CA PRO A 270 8.82 18.96 17.82
C PRO A 270 8.57 17.49 18.19
N ASN A 271 7.36 17.21 18.67
CA ASN A 271 6.90 15.85 18.95
C ASN A 271 5.80 15.39 17.98
N PHE A 272 5.44 16.26 17.05
CA PHE A 272 4.45 15.99 16.00
C PHE A 272 5.11 16.21 14.64
N VAL A 273 5.56 15.10 14.02
CA VAL A 273 6.40 15.10 12.83
C VAL A 273 5.76 14.36 11.66
N PRO A 274 5.92 14.87 10.40
CA PRO A 274 5.39 14.16 9.24
C PRO A 274 6.11 12.84 9.03
N ASN A 275 5.35 11.75 8.84
CA ASN A 275 5.88 10.46 8.46
C ASN A 275 5.68 10.24 6.95
N ALA A 276 6.66 10.72 6.17
CA ALA A 276 6.64 10.62 4.71
C ALA A 276 6.69 9.16 4.25
N GLN A 277 7.45 8.31 4.93
CA GLN A 277 7.61 6.89 4.58
C GLN A 277 6.29 6.14 4.73
N GLU A 278 5.61 6.28 5.84
CA GLU A 278 4.32 5.65 6.08
C GLU A 278 3.23 6.21 5.14
N THR A 279 3.26 7.51 4.86
CA THR A 279 2.36 8.13 3.88
C THR A 279 2.55 7.52 2.49
N LEU A 280 3.79 7.37 2.03
CA LEU A 280 4.11 6.75 0.75
C LEU A 280 3.69 5.27 0.71
N ARG A 281 3.96 4.52 1.77
CA ARG A 281 3.55 3.13 1.91
C ARG A 281 2.03 2.97 1.76
N ARG A 282 1.25 3.79 2.45
CA ARG A 282 -0.23 3.78 2.37
C ARG A 282 -0.74 4.16 0.99
N ARG A 283 -0.12 5.15 0.36
CA ARG A 283 -0.43 5.55 -1.02
C ARG A 283 -0.18 4.42 -2.01
N GLN A 284 0.92 3.70 -1.85
CA GLN A 284 1.24 2.56 -2.70
C GLN A 284 0.27 1.40 -2.48
N LEU A 285 -0.09 1.10 -1.23
CA LEU A 285 -1.10 0.09 -0.90
C LEU A 285 -2.47 0.45 -1.48
N ALA A 286 -2.91 1.70 -1.35
CA ALA A 286 -4.18 2.16 -1.91
C ALA A 286 -4.22 2.00 -3.44
N TRP A 287 -3.10 2.30 -4.12
CA TRP A 287 -2.96 2.09 -5.56
C TRP A 287 -3.00 0.61 -5.96
N GLN A 288 -2.35 -0.27 -5.19
CA GLN A 288 -2.31 -1.72 -5.46
C GLN A 288 -3.64 -2.42 -5.17
N LEU A 289 -4.34 -2.00 -4.12
CA LEU A 289 -5.61 -2.60 -3.69
C LEU A 289 -6.81 -2.14 -4.53
N GLU A 290 -6.67 -1.04 -5.30
CA GLU A 290 -7.75 -0.56 -6.16
C GLU A 290 -7.99 -1.54 -7.29
N LYS A 291 -9.23 -2.03 -7.37
CA LYS A 291 -9.65 -3.05 -8.33
C LYS A 291 -9.66 -2.50 -9.77
N PRO A 292 -9.34 -3.34 -10.77
CA PRO A 292 -9.52 -2.96 -12.16
C PRO A 292 -10.96 -2.51 -12.45
N ARG A 293 -11.09 -1.43 -13.22
CA ARG A 293 -12.39 -0.90 -13.65
C ARG A 293 -12.77 -1.50 -14.99
N ALA A 294 -13.91 -2.17 -15.02
CA ALA A 294 -14.46 -2.73 -16.23
C ALA A 294 -15.60 -1.85 -16.75
N VAL A 295 -15.67 -1.74 -18.07
CA VAL A 295 -16.79 -1.16 -18.82
C VAL A 295 -17.63 -2.32 -19.34
N LEU A 296 -18.93 -2.24 -19.16
CA LEU A 296 -19.86 -3.21 -19.72
C LEU A 296 -20.18 -2.82 -21.18
N VAL A 297 -19.84 -3.70 -22.12
CA VAL A 297 -20.24 -3.58 -23.52
C VAL A 297 -21.48 -4.41 -23.68
N ASN A 298 -22.61 -3.79 -24.02
CA ASN A 298 -23.90 -4.50 -24.17
C ASN A 298 -24.03 -5.13 -25.55
N GLN A 299 -24.86 -6.15 -25.64
CA GLN A 299 -25.26 -6.72 -26.93
C GLN A 299 -25.87 -5.63 -27.85
N GLY A 300 -25.38 -5.55 -29.09
CA GLY A 300 -25.79 -4.53 -30.06
C GLY A 300 -24.97 -3.23 -30.00
N ASP A 301 -24.18 -3.00 -28.94
CA ASP A 301 -23.30 -1.82 -28.85
C ASP A 301 -22.33 -1.80 -30.04
N ARG A 302 -22.14 -0.62 -30.63
CA ARG A 302 -21.22 -0.43 -31.75
C ARG A 302 -19.78 -0.31 -31.20
N ILE A 303 -18.94 -1.27 -31.60
CA ILE A 303 -17.49 -1.29 -31.21
C ILE A 303 -16.68 -0.52 -32.25
N LEU A 304 -16.90 -0.78 -33.55
CA LEU A 304 -16.24 -0.08 -34.65
C LEU A 304 -17.27 0.50 -35.62
N ARG A 305 -16.93 1.61 -36.28
CA ARG A 305 -17.71 2.18 -37.38
C ARG A 305 -16.88 2.22 -38.66
N ALA A 306 -17.43 1.70 -39.75
CA ALA A 306 -16.77 1.71 -41.04
C ALA A 306 -16.28 3.12 -41.43
N GLY A 307 -15.04 3.22 -41.85
CA GLY A 307 -14.41 4.48 -42.30
C GLY A 307 -14.01 5.44 -41.19
N GLU A 308 -14.20 5.12 -39.89
CA GLU A 308 -13.65 5.91 -38.75
C GLU A 308 -12.28 5.35 -38.34
N PRO A 309 -11.36 6.21 -37.90
CA PRO A 309 -10.07 5.76 -37.36
C PRO A 309 -10.28 5.00 -36.05
N VAL A 310 -9.66 3.83 -35.95
CA VAL A 310 -9.77 2.94 -34.77
C VAL A 310 -8.97 3.52 -33.61
N THR A 311 -9.61 3.64 -32.47
CA THR A 311 -8.98 4.08 -31.21
C THR A 311 -8.45 2.91 -30.40
N ASP A 312 -7.50 3.17 -29.47
CA ASP A 312 -7.01 2.16 -28.52
C ASP A 312 -8.13 1.50 -27.72
N ARG A 313 -9.17 2.29 -27.39
CA ARG A 313 -10.32 1.80 -26.63
C ARG A 313 -11.18 0.84 -27.46
N GLU A 314 -11.39 1.15 -28.73
CA GLU A 314 -12.13 0.30 -29.66
C GLU A 314 -11.39 -1.00 -29.94
N LEU A 315 -10.04 -0.94 -30.05
CA LEU A 315 -9.20 -2.13 -30.14
C LEU A 315 -9.30 -3.00 -28.89
N LEU A 316 -9.32 -2.37 -27.70
CA LEU A 316 -9.50 -3.10 -26.45
C LEU A 316 -10.84 -3.88 -26.45
N PHE A 317 -11.94 -3.25 -26.90
CA PHE A 317 -13.25 -3.90 -26.99
C PHE A 317 -13.26 -4.99 -28.04
N LEU A 318 -12.62 -4.76 -29.19
CA LEU A 318 -12.52 -5.73 -30.27
C LEU A 318 -11.74 -6.98 -29.84
N ASN A 319 -10.61 -6.79 -29.14
CA ASN A 319 -9.79 -7.88 -28.61
C ASN A 319 -10.51 -8.69 -27.53
N ALA A 320 -11.33 -8.04 -26.71
CA ALA A 320 -12.15 -8.72 -25.73
C ALA A 320 -13.36 -9.48 -26.33
N LEU A 321 -13.77 -9.12 -27.56
CA LEU A 321 -14.82 -9.81 -28.29
C LEU A 321 -14.28 -11.04 -29.07
N ARG A 322 -12.97 -11.07 -29.38
CA ARG A 322 -12.26 -12.21 -30.02
C ARG A 322 -12.07 -13.36 -29.04
#